data_4b3bda26447f1b14323a252a9eeb5684
#
_entry.id   4b3bda26447f1b14323a252a9eeb5684
#
_cell.length_a   1.000
_cell.length_b   1.000
_cell.length_c   1.000
_cell.angle_alpha   90.00
_cell.angle_beta   90.00
_cell.angle_gamma   90.00
#
_symmetry.space_group_name_H-M   'P 1'
#
loop_
_entity.id
_entity.type
_entity.pdbx_description
1 polymer ?
#
loop_
_entity_poly.entity_id
_entity_poly.type
_entity_poly.pdbx_seq_one_letter_code
_entity_poly.pdbx_strand_id
1 'polypeptide(L)'
;MIQDIAPHTYHNEYRPVAPDGSSFVLAYENGKSFFHKNDTDNSITLPRFRELEGNISDLYKNYIYLFSIDDERFYLIPGLDTSLLPGYEFHENRELRYVQPQYLAFASITGYQLWFWYRNRRFCGCCGFPMKHDTKERMMYCPDCGRQEYPVLMPAVIVGITNGDKIICSKYEGR
;
A
#
# COMPACT_ATOMS: atom_id res chain seq x y z
N MET A 1 -2.05 9.97 15.16
CA MET A 1 -2.41 9.97 13.69
C MET A 1 -2.03 8.62 13.10
N ILE A 2 -2.51 8.22 11.92
CA ILE A 2 -2.25 6.86 11.37
C ILE A 2 -0.75 6.55 11.20
N GLN A 3 0.09 7.57 11.05
CA GLN A 3 1.54 7.44 10.96
C GLN A 3 2.27 7.35 12.33
N ASP A 4 1.55 7.51 13.43
CA ASP A 4 2.15 7.45 14.79
C ASP A 4 2.20 5.98 15.23
N ILE A 5 3.14 5.22 14.68
CA ILE A 5 3.25 3.78 14.87
C ILE A 5 4.24 3.39 15.98
N ALA A 6 4.72 4.34 16.76
CA ALA A 6 5.65 4.01 17.86
C ALA A 6 5.05 2.92 18.79
N PRO A 7 5.84 1.93 19.24
CA PRO A 7 7.32 1.89 19.17
C PRO A 7 7.88 1.28 17.86
N HIS A 8 7.03 0.95 16.89
CA HIS A 8 7.42 0.30 15.62
C HIS A 8 8.21 1.26 14.73
N THR A 9 9.14 0.72 13.96
CA THR A 9 10.00 1.47 13.02
C THR A 9 9.67 1.10 11.58
N TYR A 10 9.31 2.10 10.77
CA TYR A 10 9.05 1.94 9.34
C TYR A 10 10.34 2.05 8.53
N HIS A 11 10.59 1.05 7.69
CA HIS A 11 11.73 0.97 6.79
C HIS A 11 11.25 1.08 5.33
N ASN A 12 11.38 2.27 4.77
CA ASN A 12 10.97 2.57 3.39
C ASN A 12 12.00 2.15 2.34
N GLU A 13 13.21 1.82 2.75
CA GLU A 13 14.29 1.47 1.84
C GLU A 13 13.90 0.27 0.97
N TYR A 14 14.14 0.39 -0.33
CA TYR A 14 13.89 -0.71 -1.25
C TYR A 14 15.02 -1.73 -1.14
N ARG A 15 14.81 -2.71 -0.30
CA ARG A 15 15.71 -3.87 -0.09
C ARG A 15 14.93 -5.15 -0.37
N PRO A 16 14.70 -5.49 -1.66
CA PRO A 16 13.86 -6.64 -2.01
C PRO A 16 14.51 -7.93 -1.51
N VAL A 17 13.87 -8.53 -0.52
CA VAL A 17 14.18 -9.85 0.03
C VAL A 17 13.03 -10.77 -0.36
N ALA A 18 13.33 -12.04 -0.60
CA ALA A 18 12.27 -13.02 -0.86
C ALA A 18 11.36 -13.16 0.36
N PRO A 19 10.04 -13.28 0.15
CA PRO A 19 9.11 -13.53 1.24
C PRO A 19 9.32 -14.91 1.86
N ASP A 20 8.87 -15.04 3.09
CA ASP A 20 8.71 -16.30 3.80
C ASP A 20 7.26 -16.47 4.26
N GLY A 21 6.91 -17.61 4.85
CA GLY A 21 5.55 -17.87 5.31
C GLY A 21 5.00 -16.89 6.34
N SER A 22 5.87 -16.13 7.04
CA SER A 22 5.48 -15.12 8.02
C SER A 22 5.21 -13.74 7.40
N SER A 23 5.70 -13.51 6.18
CA SER A 23 5.56 -12.25 5.45
C SER A 23 4.10 -11.90 5.17
N PHE A 24 3.76 -10.61 5.24
CA PHE A 24 2.40 -10.13 4.99
C PHE A 24 2.10 -9.95 3.50
N VAL A 25 0.86 -10.27 3.14
CA VAL A 25 0.28 -10.04 1.82
C VAL A 25 -0.68 -8.87 1.88
N LEU A 26 -0.49 -7.89 1.02
CA LEU A 26 -1.41 -6.76 0.85
C LEU A 26 -2.17 -6.91 -0.47
N ALA A 27 -3.48 -6.69 -0.42
CA ALA A 27 -4.31 -6.70 -1.62
C ALA A 27 -5.30 -5.53 -1.60
N TYR A 28 -5.63 -5.03 -2.80
CA TYR A 28 -6.42 -3.82 -2.96
C TYR A 28 -7.34 -3.90 -4.17
N GLU A 29 -8.54 -3.36 -4.04
CA GLU A 29 -9.51 -3.25 -5.12
C GLU A 29 -10.39 -2.01 -4.92
N ASN A 30 -10.60 -1.24 -5.98
CA ASN A 30 -11.58 -0.14 -6.04
C ASN A 30 -11.54 0.85 -4.86
N GLY A 31 -10.35 1.21 -4.39
CA GLY A 31 -10.17 2.13 -3.25
C GLY A 31 -10.29 1.48 -1.88
N LYS A 32 -10.31 0.14 -1.82
CA LYS A 32 -10.44 -0.65 -0.60
C LYS A 32 -9.17 -1.43 -0.32
N SER A 33 -8.92 -1.68 0.96
CA SER A 33 -7.87 -2.57 1.46
C SER A 33 -8.45 -3.89 1.94
N PHE A 34 -7.71 -4.97 1.75
CA PHE A 34 -8.10 -6.32 2.07
C PHE A 34 -7.54 -6.75 3.43
N PHE A 35 -8.42 -6.97 4.40
CA PHE A 35 -8.05 -7.41 5.74
C PHE A 35 -9.22 -8.10 6.46
N HIS A 36 -8.91 -8.88 7.49
CA HIS A 36 -9.92 -9.35 8.43
C HIS A 36 -10.09 -8.31 9.53
N LYS A 37 -11.34 -7.99 9.88
CA LYS A 37 -11.68 -7.06 10.96
C LYS A 37 -12.54 -7.77 12.00
N ASN A 38 -12.15 -7.64 13.25
CA ASN A 38 -12.95 -8.08 14.38
C ASN A 38 -13.86 -6.93 14.82
N ASP A 39 -15.15 -7.11 14.69
CA ASP A 39 -16.16 -6.09 15.03
C ASP A 39 -16.27 -5.80 16.53
N THR A 40 -15.76 -6.69 17.38
CA THR A 40 -15.86 -6.53 18.84
C THR A 40 -14.88 -5.50 19.39
N ASP A 41 -13.64 -5.49 18.88
CA ASP A 41 -12.54 -4.66 19.38
C ASP A 41 -11.89 -3.78 18.30
N ASN A 42 -12.42 -3.80 17.07
CA ASN A 42 -11.86 -3.14 15.90
C ASN A 42 -10.41 -3.57 15.57
N SER A 43 -9.97 -4.73 16.04
CA SER A 43 -8.68 -5.27 15.64
C SER A 43 -8.71 -5.75 14.21
N ILE A 44 -7.56 -5.62 13.52
CA ILE A 44 -7.37 -6.16 12.18
C ILE A 44 -6.22 -7.15 12.12
N THR A 45 -6.33 -8.07 11.18
CA THR A 45 -5.23 -8.92 10.74
C THR A 45 -5.08 -8.84 9.23
N LEU A 46 -3.83 -8.96 8.78
CA LEU A 46 -3.48 -9.04 7.37
C LEU A 46 -3.09 -10.47 7.02
N PRO A 47 -3.42 -10.95 5.82
CA PRO A 47 -3.05 -12.30 5.42
C PRO A 47 -1.54 -12.44 5.32
N ARG A 48 -1.07 -13.68 5.54
CA ARG A 48 0.35 -14.03 5.43
C ARG A 48 0.56 -15.04 4.31
N PHE A 49 1.78 -15.10 3.78
CA PHE A 49 2.15 -16.02 2.69
C PHE A 49 1.81 -17.47 3.01
N ARG A 50 2.03 -17.93 4.26
CA ARG A 50 1.70 -19.30 4.69
C ARG A 50 0.23 -19.69 4.49
N GLU A 51 -0.70 -18.71 4.50
CA GLU A 51 -2.12 -18.96 4.30
C GLU A 51 -2.48 -19.26 2.83
N LEU A 52 -1.55 -18.95 1.92
CA LEU A 52 -1.67 -19.20 0.48
C LEU A 52 -0.86 -20.42 0.03
N GLU A 53 -0.06 -21.01 0.91
CA GLU A 53 0.72 -22.22 0.61
C GLU A 53 -0.19 -23.38 0.18
N GLY A 54 0.21 -24.08 -0.86
CA GLY A 54 -0.58 -25.17 -1.44
C GLY A 54 -1.66 -24.73 -2.43
N ASN A 55 -2.06 -23.45 -2.43
CA ASN A 55 -3.07 -22.92 -3.34
C ASN A 55 -2.48 -22.21 -4.56
N ILE A 56 -1.25 -21.71 -4.47
CA ILE A 56 -0.56 -20.97 -5.54
C ILE A 56 0.79 -21.63 -5.82
N SER A 57 0.98 -22.16 -7.04
CA SER A 57 2.16 -22.94 -7.42
C SER A 57 3.48 -22.15 -7.38
N ASP A 58 3.47 -20.88 -7.74
CA ASP A 58 4.66 -20.01 -7.80
C ASP A 58 4.58 -18.86 -6.81
N LEU A 59 3.96 -19.08 -5.65
CA LEU A 59 3.71 -18.09 -4.61
C LEU A 59 4.97 -17.28 -4.25
N TYR A 60 6.10 -17.94 -4.07
CA TYR A 60 7.37 -17.34 -3.67
C TYR A 60 8.23 -16.82 -4.84
N LYS A 61 7.69 -16.80 -6.07
CA LYS A 61 8.39 -16.27 -7.25
C LYS A 61 7.71 -15.04 -7.85
N ASN A 62 6.40 -14.87 -7.63
CA ASN A 62 5.62 -13.78 -8.21
C ASN A 62 5.14 -12.82 -7.12
N TYR A 63 6.01 -11.94 -6.68
CA TYR A 63 5.73 -10.96 -5.64
C TYR A 63 6.39 -9.60 -5.95
N ILE A 64 5.90 -8.57 -5.30
CA ILE A 64 6.51 -7.23 -5.28
C ILE A 64 6.76 -6.87 -3.82
N TYR A 65 8.04 -6.70 -3.43
CA TYR A 65 8.39 -6.18 -2.11
C TYR A 65 7.97 -4.72 -2.00
N LEU A 66 7.35 -4.36 -0.88
CA LEU A 66 6.93 -2.98 -0.64
C LEU A 66 7.85 -2.28 0.38
N PHE A 67 7.86 -2.76 1.61
CA PHE A 67 8.61 -2.18 2.73
C PHE A 67 8.63 -3.18 3.89
N SER A 68 9.28 -2.80 4.99
CA SER A 68 9.13 -3.50 6.27
C SER A 68 8.77 -2.53 7.40
N ILE A 69 8.20 -3.09 8.46
CA ILE A 69 8.01 -2.44 9.75
C ILE A 69 8.66 -3.36 10.76
N ASP A 70 9.69 -2.89 11.46
CA ASP A 70 10.62 -3.71 12.22
C ASP A 70 11.15 -4.87 11.34
N ASP A 71 10.98 -6.11 11.75
CA ASP A 71 11.36 -7.30 10.99
C ASP A 71 10.22 -7.86 10.11
N GLU A 72 9.02 -7.30 10.19
CA GLU A 72 7.87 -7.75 9.42
C GLU A 72 7.88 -7.14 8.01
N ARG A 73 7.73 -7.96 6.98
CA ARG A 73 7.83 -7.57 5.57
C ARG A 73 6.48 -7.63 4.88
N PHE A 74 6.24 -6.66 4.00
CA PHE A 74 4.97 -6.46 3.31
C PHE A 74 5.14 -6.52 1.80
N TYR A 75 4.26 -7.29 1.15
CA TYR A 75 4.34 -7.60 -0.28
C TYR A 75 2.99 -7.46 -0.97
N LEU A 76 3.05 -7.24 -2.29
CA LEU A 76 1.92 -7.47 -3.19
C LEU A 76 2.16 -8.78 -3.94
N ILE A 77 1.07 -9.49 -4.24
CA ILE A 77 1.06 -10.62 -5.15
C ILE A 77 0.24 -10.19 -6.38
N PRO A 78 0.88 -9.97 -7.54
CA PRO A 78 0.17 -9.61 -8.76
C PRO A 78 -0.86 -10.68 -9.15
N GLY A 79 -2.12 -10.26 -9.37
CA GLY A 79 -3.19 -11.16 -9.76
C GLY A 79 -3.66 -12.13 -8.66
N LEU A 80 -3.43 -11.78 -7.40
CA LEU A 80 -3.91 -12.59 -6.27
C LEU A 80 -5.43 -12.82 -6.35
N ASP A 81 -5.82 -14.08 -6.33
CA ASP A 81 -7.20 -14.48 -6.12
C ASP A 81 -7.52 -14.45 -4.62
N THR A 82 -8.24 -13.41 -4.20
CA THR A 82 -8.58 -13.19 -2.78
C THR A 82 -9.61 -14.20 -2.25
N SER A 83 -10.29 -14.97 -3.11
CA SER A 83 -11.18 -16.05 -2.68
C SER A 83 -10.44 -17.20 -1.98
N LEU A 84 -9.12 -17.30 -2.16
CA LEU A 84 -8.25 -18.25 -1.48
C LEU A 84 -8.00 -17.93 0.01
N LEU A 85 -8.46 -16.76 0.46
CA LEU A 85 -8.27 -16.26 1.83
C LEU A 85 -9.64 -16.04 2.52
N PRO A 86 -10.32 -17.10 2.93
CA PRO A 86 -11.60 -16.98 3.63
C PRO A 86 -11.46 -16.23 4.95
N GLY A 87 -12.41 -15.36 5.25
CA GLY A 87 -12.41 -14.54 6.47
C GLY A 87 -11.74 -13.17 6.31
N TYR A 88 -11.12 -12.91 5.15
CA TYR A 88 -10.62 -11.58 4.80
C TYR A 88 -11.59 -10.93 3.79
N GLU A 89 -11.78 -9.62 3.91
CA GLU A 89 -12.72 -8.85 3.08
C GLU A 89 -12.15 -7.50 2.67
N PHE A 90 -12.73 -6.88 1.63
CA PHE A 90 -12.37 -5.54 1.20
C PHE A 90 -13.13 -4.47 1.98
N HIS A 91 -12.41 -3.68 2.75
CA HIS A 91 -12.92 -2.56 3.55
C HIS A 91 -12.49 -1.21 2.99
N GLU A 92 -13.31 -0.18 3.23
CA GLU A 92 -13.00 1.19 2.83
C GLU A 92 -11.73 1.71 3.54
N ASN A 93 -10.80 2.32 2.81
CA ASN A 93 -9.54 2.84 3.38
C ASN A 93 -9.75 3.82 4.53
N ARG A 94 -10.91 4.51 4.58
CA ARG A 94 -11.25 5.42 5.69
C ARG A 94 -11.40 4.71 7.04
N GLU A 95 -11.74 3.42 7.04
CA GLU A 95 -11.89 2.60 8.24
C GLU A 95 -10.56 2.38 8.95
N LEU A 96 -9.44 2.37 8.21
CA LEU A 96 -8.09 2.22 8.75
C LEU A 96 -7.71 3.28 9.80
N ARG A 97 -8.47 4.37 9.92
CA ARG A 97 -8.27 5.39 10.96
C ARG A 97 -8.72 4.95 12.36
N TYR A 98 -9.54 3.90 12.43
CA TYR A 98 -10.24 3.49 13.66
C TYR A 98 -9.91 2.07 14.10
N VAL A 99 -9.01 1.38 13.41
CA VAL A 99 -8.64 -0.01 13.67
C VAL A 99 -7.31 -0.14 14.40
N GLN A 100 -7.07 -1.29 14.99
CA GLN A 100 -5.87 -1.65 15.73
C GLN A 100 -5.29 -3.00 15.23
N PRO A 101 -4.00 -3.28 15.35
CA PRO A 101 -2.96 -2.35 15.80
C PRO A 101 -2.65 -1.30 14.72
N GLN A 102 -2.27 -0.11 15.16
CA GLN A 102 -2.09 1.04 14.28
C GLN A 102 -1.02 0.84 13.21
N TYR A 103 0.04 0.07 13.50
CA TYR A 103 1.09 -0.19 12.51
C TYR A 103 0.59 -1.02 11.32
N LEU A 104 -0.38 -1.93 11.51
CA LEU A 104 -1.01 -2.66 10.39
C LEU A 104 -1.93 -1.75 9.57
N ALA A 105 -2.64 -0.83 10.23
CA ALA A 105 -3.42 0.20 9.53
C ALA A 105 -2.52 1.11 8.69
N PHE A 106 -1.38 1.54 9.25
CA PHE A 106 -0.35 2.30 8.52
C PHE A 106 0.23 1.50 7.36
N ALA A 107 0.57 0.21 7.58
CA ALA A 107 1.05 -0.68 6.52
C ALA A 107 0.04 -0.78 5.37
N SER A 108 -1.25 -0.98 5.70
CA SER A 108 -2.32 -1.09 4.71
C SER A 108 -2.46 0.17 3.85
N ILE A 109 -2.49 1.36 4.46
CA ILE A 109 -2.65 2.60 3.68
C ILE A 109 -1.38 2.96 2.89
N THR A 110 -0.20 2.68 3.42
CA THR A 110 1.08 2.89 2.74
C THR A 110 1.20 1.95 1.53
N GLY A 111 0.87 0.68 1.73
CA GLY A 111 0.83 -0.30 0.64
C GLY A 111 -0.21 0.05 -0.43
N TYR A 112 -1.37 0.61 -0.05
CA TYR A 112 -2.37 1.12 -1.01
C TYR A 112 -1.79 2.19 -1.94
N GLN A 113 -1.04 3.14 -1.40
CA GLN A 113 -0.41 4.20 -2.22
C GLN A 113 0.59 3.61 -3.21
N LEU A 114 1.42 2.65 -2.79
CA LEU A 114 2.37 1.97 -3.66
C LEU A 114 1.65 1.12 -4.72
N TRP A 115 0.64 0.34 -4.33
CA TRP A 115 -0.18 -0.44 -5.27
C TRP A 115 -0.83 0.47 -6.33
N PHE A 116 -1.42 1.59 -5.90
CA PHE A 116 -2.04 2.56 -6.81
C PHE A 116 -1.03 3.14 -7.79
N TRP A 117 0.19 3.43 -7.32
CA TRP A 117 1.27 3.87 -8.19
C TRP A 117 1.66 2.79 -9.20
N TYR A 118 1.91 1.53 -8.79
CA TYR A 118 2.21 0.42 -9.69
C TYR A 118 1.10 0.20 -10.72
N ARG A 119 -0.16 0.21 -10.29
CA ARG A 119 -1.33 0.06 -11.16
C ARG A 119 -1.40 1.12 -12.25
N ASN A 120 -1.05 2.37 -11.92
CA ASN A 120 -1.12 3.52 -12.84
C ASN A 120 0.14 3.67 -13.71
N ARG A 121 1.18 2.88 -13.49
CA ARG A 121 2.44 2.91 -14.24
C ARG A 121 2.68 1.64 -15.07
N ARG A 122 1.61 1.01 -15.50
CA ARG A 122 1.67 -0.21 -16.34
C ARG A 122 2.13 0.08 -17.77
N PHE A 123 1.88 1.28 -18.27
CA PHE A 123 2.25 1.71 -19.61
C PHE A 123 3.03 3.02 -19.57
N CYS A 124 4.00 3.15 -20.46
CA CYS A 124 4.83 4.34 -20.58
C CYS A 124 3.99 5.53 -21.05
N GLY A 125 4.04 6.63 -20.29
CA GLY A 125 3.36 7.88 -20.65
C GLY A 125 4.00 8.61 -21.84
N CYS A 126 5.15 8.14 -22.35
CA CYS A 126 5.82 8.70 -23.52
C CYS A 126 5.50 7.93 -24.81
N CYS A 127 5.72 6.61 -24.82
CA CYS A 127 5.59 5.77 -26.04
C CYS A 127 4.48 4.73 -25.97
N GLY A 128 3.77 4.60 -24.83
CA GLY A 128 2.68 3.63 -24.65
C GLY A 128 3.14 2.19 -24.42
N PHE A 129 4.45 1.91 -24.45
CA PHE A 129 4.97 0.55 -24.27
C PHE A 129 4.76 0.05 -22.84
N PRO A 130 4.54 -1.27 -22.60
CA PRO A 130 4.44 -1.83 -21.25
C PRO A 130 5.70 -1.56 -20.42
N MET A 131 5.51 -1.00 -19.23
CA MET A 131 6.62 -0.73 -18.30
C MET A 131 6.98 -1.99 -17.52
N LYS A 132 8.25 -2.10 -17.13
CA LYS A 132 8.78 -3.17 -16.28
C LYS A 132 9.22 -2.63 -14.94
N HIS A 133 9.06 -3.47 -13.91
CA HIS A 133 9.57 -3.20 -12.58
C HIS A 133 11.09 -3.42 -12.54
N ASP A 134 11.82 -2.49 -11.95
CA ASP A 134 13.23 -2.65 -11.69
C ASP A 134 13.48 -3.54 -10.47
N THR A 135 14.57 -4.30 -10.47
CA THR A 135 14.89 -5.23 -9.39
C THR A 135 15.79 -4.64 -8.30
N LYS A 136 16.39 -3.48 -8.55
CA LYS A 136 17.32 -2.82 -7.62
C LYS A 136 16.69 -1.62 -6.94
N GLU A 137 15.78 -0.94 -7.63
CA GLU A 137 15.14 0.26 -7.16
C GLU A 137 13.61 0.12 -7.21
N ARG A 138 12.90 0.88 -6.38
CA ARG A 138 11.44 1.02 -6.49
C ARG A 138 11.11 1.92 -7.66
N MET A 139 11.26 1.41 -8.87
CA MET A 139 11.17 2.13 -10.11
C MET A 139 10.46 1.28 -11.17
N MET A 140 9.65 1.92 -12.00
CA MET A 140 9.17 1.35 -13.25
C MET A 140 9.99 1.95 -14.41
N TYR A 141 10.42 1.12 -15.35
CA TYR A 141 11.15 1.61 -16.53
C TYR A 141 10.52 1.11 -17.83
N CYS A 142 10.62 1.92 -18.85
CA CYS A 142 10.21 1.56 -20.21
C CYS A 142 11.38 0.90 -20.94
N PRO A 143 11.30 -0.37 -21.35
CA PRO A 143 12.39 -1.01 -22.08
C PRO A 143 12.55 -0.51 -23.53
N ASP A 144 11.54 0.21 -24.04
CA ASP A 144 11.55 0.76 -25.40
C ASP A 144 12.23 2.15 -25.47
N CYS A 145 11.74 3.13 -24.68
CA CYS A 145 12.26 4.51 -24.74
C CYS A 145 13.16 4.90 -23.57
N GLY A 146 13.43 4.01 -22.62
CA GLY A 146 14.30 4.25 -21.48
C GLY A 146 13.70 5.13 -20.36
N ARG A 147 12.42 5.57 -20.48
CA ARG A 147 11.79 6.40 -19.45
C ARG A 147 11.74 5.68 -18.12
N GLN A 148 12.09 6.40 -17.06
CA GLN A 148 12.05 5.94 -15.68
C GLN A 148 10.95 6.69 -14.90
N GLU A 149 10.24 5.97 -14.03
CA GLU A 149 9.18 6.50 -13.18
C GLU A 149 9.38 6.00 -11.75
N TYR A 150 9.43 6.94 -10.81
CA TYR A 150 9.52 6.68 -9.37
C TYR A 150 8.20 7.00 -8.67
N PRO A 151 7.92 6.45 -7.47
CA PRO A 151 6.78 6.89 -6.67
C PRO A 151 6.83 8.39 -6.41
N VAL A 152 5.72 9.07 -6.68
CA VAL A 152 5.63 10.54 -6.53
C VAL A 152 4.98 10.86 -5.19
N LEU A 153 5.63 11.72 -4.40
CA LEU A 153 5.03 12.35 -3.23
C LEU A 153 4.34 13.64 -3.67
N MET A 154 3.08 13.79 -3.26
CA MET A 154 2.28 15.01 -3.49
C MET A 154 1.92 15.61 -2.12
N PRO A 155 2.84 16.35 -1.48
CA PRO A 155 2.57 16.93 -0.17
C PRO A 155 1.44 17.95 -0.26
N ALA A 156 0.54 17.89 0.71
CA ALA A 156 -0.53 18.87 0.88
C ALA A 156 -0.44 19.48 2.27
N VAL A 157 -0.71 20.78 2.36
CA VAL A 157 -0.73 21.51 3.62
C VAL A 157 -2.08 22.19 3.81
N ILE A 158 -2.49 22.33 5.06
CA ILE A 158 -3.61 23.18 5.45
C ILE A 158 -3.00 24.42 6.11
N VAL A 159 -3.35 25.59 5.56
CA VAL A 159 -2.85 26.88 6.06
C VAL A 159 -4.02 27.66 6.63
N GLY A 160 -3.94 28.05 7.89
CA GLY A 160 -4.84 29.01 8.52
C GLY A 160 -4.27 30.41 8.42
N ILE A 161 -5.00 31.34 7.80
CA ILE A 161 -4.62 32.76 7.76
C ILE A 161 -5.48 33.48 8.78
N THR A 162 -4.84 34.08 9.79
CA THR A 162 -5.53 34.77 10.87
C THR A 162 -5.14 36.26 10.93
N ASN A 163 -6.08 37.08 11.39
CA ASN A 163 -5.83 38.49 11.73
C ASN A 163 -6.59 38.79 13.04
N GLY A 164 -5.85 38.78 14.17
CA GLY A 164 -6.41 38.85 15.51
C GLY A 164 -7.32 37.64 15.78
N ASP A 165 -8.59 37.91 16.05
CA ASP A 165 -9.64 36.93 16.33
C ASP A 165 -10.36 36.38 15.07
N LYS A 166 -9.93 36.80 13.89
CA LYS A 166 -10.56 36.44 12.60
C LYS A 166 -9.71 35.41 11.86
N ILE A 167 -10.39 34.47 11.16
CA ILE A 167 -9.78 33.51 10.24
C ILE A 167 -10.40 33.69 8.86
N ILE A 168 -9.57 33.60 7.81
CA ILE A 168 -10.04 33.62 6.44
C ILE A 168 -10.51 32.21 6.09
N CYS A 169 -11.77 32.11 5.65
CA CYS A 169 -12.36 30.88 5.12
C CYS A 169 -12.67 31.07 3.63
N SER A 170 -12.34 30.04 2.83
CA SER A 170 -12.77 29.97 1.43
C SER A 170 -13.85 28.91 1.26
N LYS A 171 -14.76 29.11 0.34
CA LYS A 171 -15.78 28.15 -0.08
C LYS A 171 -15.70 27.98 -1.58
N TYR A 172 -15.64 26.71 -2.02
CA TYR A 172 -15.76 26.42 -3.45
C TYR A 172 -17.20 26.61 -3.91
N GLU A 173 -17.39 27.34 -5.00
CA GLU A 173 -18.69 27.49 -5.64
C GLU A 173 -19.14 26.14 -6.21
N GLY A 174 -20.38 25.75 -5.89
CA GLY A 174 -20.96 24.47 -6.41
C GLY A 174 -20.58 23.19 -5.71
N ARG A 175 -19.98 23.25 -4.51
CA ARG A 175 -19.68 22.07 -3.68
C ARG A 175 -20.26 22.21 -2.27
#